data_439526577573d86906cbe54a19dc2213
#
_entry.id   439526577573d86906cbe54a19dc2213
#
_cell.length_a   1.000
_cell.length_b   1.000
_cell.length_c   1.000
_cell.angle_alpha   90.00
_cell.angle_beta   90.00
_cell.angle_gamma   90.00
#
_symmetry.space_group_name_H-M   'P 1'
#
loop_
_entity.id
_entity.type
_entity.pdbx_description
1 polymer ?
#
loop_
_entity_poly.entity_id
_entity_poly.type
_entity_poly.pdbx_seq_one_letter_code
_entity_poly.pdbx_strand_id
1 'polypeptide(L)'
;MIKDINIIIPLKDENEQAEITVRLLNDELKDLKKKFIITLIDDHSNDSTWDLLNKIKEKYNNVEVFKNEYGAGYGNAVRFGIEKNKCDSVVFFMGDCSDNPRDIKIYVDYLDQGFDCIFGSRFIKNSKVVDYPFLKLILNRIANNFIRLLFLTKYNDVTNAFKAYKKELLINFKPILSEHFNINAELALKAISRGYKYKVIPISW
;
A
#
# COMPACT_ATOMS: atom_id res chain seq x y z
N MET A 1 -13.65 -10.77 11.53
CA MET A 1 -13.02 -11.21 10.26
C MET A 1 -13.42 -10.23 9.17
N ILE A 2 -12.49 -9.82 8.31
CA ILE A 2 -12.77 -8.99 7.14
C ILE A 2 -13.50 -9.82 6.07
N LYS A 3 -14.36 -9.18 5.25
CA LYS A 3 -15.09 -9.85 4.17
C LYS A 3 -14.38 -9.70 2.84
N ASP A 4 -13.81 -8.52 2.62
CA ASP A 4 -13.17 -8.12 1.38
C ASP A 4 -12.01 -7.15 1.60
N ILE A 5 -11.17 -7.02 0.57
CA ILE A 5 -10.03 -6.12 0.58
C ILE A 5 -10.00 -5.29 -0.71
N ASN A 6 -9.52 -4.07 -0.58
CA ASN A 6 -9.19 -3.22 -1.72
C ASN A 6 -7.67 -3.03 -1.80
N ILE A 7 -7.07 -3.36 -2.93
CA ILE A 7 -5.65 -3.14 -3.21
C ILE A 7 -5.56 -1.82 -3.99
N ILE A 8 -5.13 -0.77 -3.32
CA ILE A 8 -5.01 0.56 -3.91
C ILE A 8 -3.60 0.74 -4.46
N ILE A 9 -3.51 1.07 -5.74
CA ILE A 9 -2.27 1.23 -6.49
C ILE A 9 -2.26 2.62 -7.13
N PRO A 10 -1.58 3.60 -6.54
CA PRO A 10 -1.29 4.87 -7.20
C PRO A 10 -0.27 4.67 -8.32
N LEU A 11 -0.52 5.28 -9.48
CA LEU A 11 0.27 5.13 -10.69
C LEU A 11 0.52 6.50 -11.30
N LYS A 12 1.75 6.73 -11.75
CA LYS A 12 2.12 7.92 -12.49
C LYS A 12 3.18 7.56 -13.51
N ASP A 13 2.86 7.74 -14.80
CA ASP A 13 3.75 7.43 -15.92
C ASP A 13 4.29 5.98 -15.87
N GLU A 14 3.39 5.00 -15.57
CA GLU A 14 3.69 3.58 -15.31
C GLU A 14 3.00 2.66 -16.35
N ASN A 15 3.06 3.02 -17.64
CA ASN A 15 2.33 2.31 -18.69
C ASN A 15 2.79 0.86 -18.92
N GLU A 16 4.06 0.51 -18.64
CA GLU A 16 4.58 -0.84 -18.85
C GLU A 16 4.29 -1.79 -17.67
N GLN A 17 4.39 -1.29 -16.43
CA GLN A 17 4.33 -2.08 -15.21
C GLN A 17 2.90 -2.34 -14.72
N ALA A 18 1.95 -1.45 -15.01
CA ALA A 18 0.59 -1.52 -14.48
C ALA A 18 -0.13 -2.85 -14.82
N GLU A 19 -0.08 -3.30 -16.09
CA GLU A 19 -0.72 -4.55 -16.49
C GLU A 19 -0.03 -5.78 -15.90
N ILE A 20 1.30 -5.76 -15.83
CA ILE A 20 2.08 -6.84 -15.20
C ILE A 20 1.69 -6.97 -13.72
N THR A 21 1.64 -5.85 -13.00
CA THR A 21 1.24 -5.81 -11.59
C THR A 21 -0.16 -6.37 -11.37
N VAL A 22 -1.16 -5.95 -12.17
CA VAL A 22 -2.53 -6.44 -12.07
C VAL A 22 -2.62 -7.93 -12.36
N ARG A 23 -1.90 -8.42 -13.37
CA ARG A 23 -1.84 -9.85 -13.69
C ARG A 23 -1.25 -10.65 -12.54
N LEU A 24 -0.09 -10.23 -12.00
CA LEU A 24 0.56 -10.90 -10.88
C LEU A 24 -0.34 -10.95 -9.63
N LEU A 25 -1.04 -9.87 -9.32
CA LEU A 25 -2.02 -9.83 -8.23
C LEU A 25 -3.15 -10.84 -8.44
N ASN A 26 -3.74 -10.88 -9.64
CA ASN A 26 -4.82 -11.83 -9.94
C ASN A 26 -4.32 -13.29 -9.87
N ASP A 27 -3.14 -13.58 -10.43
CA ASP A 27 -2.58 -14.93 -10.43
C ASP A 27 -2.27 -15.42 -9.00
N GLU A 28 -1.65 -14.57 -8.19
CA GLU A 28 -1.24 -14.94 -6.83
C GLU A 28 -2.41 -14.96 -5.84
N LEU A 29 -3.44 -14.15 -6.04
CA LEU A 29 -4.56 -14.05 -5.11
C LEU A 29 -5.79 -14.85 -5.53
N LYS A 30 -5.75 -15.59 -6.63
CA LYS A 30 -6.89 -16.42 -7.11
C LYS A 30 -7.45 -17.39 -6.07
N ASP A 31 -6.60 -17.91 -5.17
CA ASP A 31 -6.97 -18.84 -4.11
C ASP A 31 -7.32 -18.14 -2.79
N LEU A 32 -7.33 -16.80 -2.77
CA LEU A 32 -7.69 -16.04 -1.58
C LEU A 32 -9.16 -16.25 -1.26
N LYS A 33 -9.47 -16.71 -0.04
CA LYS A 33 -10.85 -16.96 0.42
C LYS A 33 -11.64 -15.67 0.71
N LYS A 34 -11.20 -14.55 0.18
CA LYS A 34 -11.81 -13.23 0.34
C LYS A 34 -12.03 -12.61 -1.03
N LYS A 35 -13.06 -11.79 -1.16
CA LYS A 35 -13.20 -10.94 -2.34
C LYS A 35 -12.11 -9.88 -2.32
N PHE A 36 -11.54 -9.58 -3.48
CA PHE A 36 -10.61 -8.47 -3.61
C PHE A 36 -10.93 -7.61 -4.84
N ILE A 37 -10.71 -6.33 -4.68
CA ILE A 37 -10.79 -5.32 -5.72
C ILE A 37 -9.40 -4.71 -5.86
N ILE A 38 -8.98 -4.43 -7.09
CA ILE A 38 -7.76 -3.67 -7.39
C ILE A 38 -8.22 -2.29 -7.86
N THR A 39 -7.86 -1.27 -7.12
CA THR A 39 -8.18 0.13 -7.45
C THR A 39 -6.93 0.83 -7.96
N LEU A 40 -6.91 1.11 -9.26
CA LEU A 40 -5.84 1.83 -9.93
C LEU A 40 -6.15 3.33 -9.93
N ILE A 41 -5.24 4.14 -9.38
CA ILE A 41 -5.40 5.59 -9.31
C ILE A 41 -4.34 6.26 -10.20
N ASP A 42 -4.76 6.83 -11.31
CA ASP A 42 -3.91 7.65 -12.17
C ASP A 42 -3.62 9.00 -11.51
N ASP A 43 -2.37 9.22 -11.12
CA ASP A 43 -1.89 10.44 -10.46
C ASP A 43 -1.35 11.45 -11.47
N HIS A 44 -2.23 11.92 -12.37
CA HIS A 44 -1.88 12.92 -13.38
C HIS A 44 -0.74 12.46 -14.31
N SER A 45 -0.85 11.26 -14.86
CA SER A 45 0.10 10.76 -15.86
C SER A 45 0.06 11.61 -17.12
N ASN A 46 1.23 11.80 -17.74
CA ASN A 46 1.40 12.56 -18.99
C ASN A 46 1.58 11.66 -20.21
N ASP A 47 1.70 10.36 -19.99
CA ASP A 47 1.89 9.33 -21.03
C ASP A 47 0.58 8.57 -21.33
N SER A 48 0.69 7.41 -21.96
CA SER A 48 -0.46 6.54 -22.28
C SER A 48 -0.99 5.71 -21.10
N THR A 49 -0.54 5.95 -19.86
CA THR A 49 -0.96 5.20 -18.67
C THR A 49 -2.48 5.17 -18.55
N TRP A 50 -3.18 6.32 -18.64
CA TRP A 50 -4.63 6.37 -18.52
C TRP A 50 -5.37 5.46 -19.51
N ASP A 51 -4.94 5.45 -20.78
CA ASP A 51 -5.57 4.61 -21.81
C ASP A 51 -5.33 3.12 -21.54
N LEU A 52 -4.14 2.77 -21.05
CA LEU A 52 -3.83 1.41 -20.62
C LEU A 52 -4.69 0.99 -19.42
N LEU A 53 -4.85 1.84 -18.40
CA LEU A 53 -5.65 1.51 -17.23
C LEU A 53 -7.11 1.22 -17.60
N ASN A 54 -7.69 1.93 -18.56
CA ASN A 54 -9.04 1.65 -19.07
C ASN A 54 -9.11 0.28 -19.77
N LYS A 55 -8.11 -0.09 -20.57
CA LYS A 55 -8.03 -1.43 -21.19
C LYS A 55 -7.91 -2.53 -20.13
N ILE A 56 -7.13 -2.31 -19.07
CA ILE A 56 -7.02 -3.25 -17.95
C ILE A 56 -8.39 -3.43 -17.25
N LYS A 57 -9.12 -2.34 -17.01
CA LYS A 57 -10.47 -2.39 -16.43
C LYS A 57 -11.45 -3.21 -17.28
N GLU A 58 -11.37 -3.12 -18.60
CA GLU A 58 -12.22 -3.94 -19.50
C GLU A 58 -11.87 -5.42 -19.44
N LYS A 59 -10.60 -5.74 -19.17
CA LYS A 59 -10.09 -7.13 -19.13
C LYS A 59 -10.34 -7.83 -17.80
N TYR A 60 -10.39 -7.11 -16.68
CA TYR A 60 -10.48 -7.69 -15.33
C TYR A 60 -11.70 -7.15 -14.57
N ASN A 61 -12.67 -8.02 -14.24
CA ASN A 61 -13.93 -7.64 -13.58
C ASN A 61 -13.75 -7.13 -12.13
N ASN A 62 -12.58 -7.36 -11.51
CA ASN A 62 -12.25 -6.92 -10.17
C ASN A 62 -11.34 -5.69 -10.14
N VAL A 63 -11.23 -4.96 -11.27
CA VAL A 63 -10.41 -3.75 -11.38
C VAL A 63 -11.31 -2.52 -11.50
N GLU A 64 -11.09 -1.56 -10.63
CA GLU A 64 -11.65 -0.20 -10.72
C GLU A 64 -10.54 0.78 -11.07
N VAL A 65 -10.85 1.79 -11.90
CA VAL A 65 -9.88 2.80 -12.37
C VAL A 65 -10.44 4.18 -12.12
N PHE A 66 -9.62 5.06 -11.56
CA PHE A 66 -9.97 6.45 -11.30
C PHE A 66 -8.83 7.39 -11.65
N LYS A 67 -9.16 8.60 -12.12
CA LYS A 67 -8.22 9.74 -12.12
C LYS A 67 -8.20 10.36 -10.73
N ASN A 68 -7.02 10.68 -10.22
CA ASN A 68 -6.88 11.45 -9.00
C ASN A 68 -7.50 12.85 -9.20
N GLU A 69 -8.53 13.18 -8.44
CA GLU A 69 -9.21 14.49 -8.49
C GLU A 69 -8.56 15.53 -7.57
N TYR A 70 -7.58 15.11 -6.77
CA TYR A 70 -6.76 16.01 -5.95
C TYR A 70 -5.56 16.52 -6.74
N GLY A 71 -4.75 17.39 -6.15
CA GLY A 71 -3.47 17.78 -6.73
C GLY A 71 -2.53 16.58 -6.94
N ALA A 72 -1.61 16.69 -7.90
CA ALA A 72 -0.63 15.64 -8.17
C ALA A 72 0.20 15.32 -6.92
N GLY A 73 0.46 14.04 -6.69
CA GLY A 73 1.26 13.54 -5.59
C GLY A 73 0.78 12.20 -5.07
N TYR A 74 1.72 11.30 -4.81
CA TYR A 74 1.44 9.95 -4.32
C TYR A 74 0.48 9.93 -3.12
N GLY A 75 0.67 10.82 -2.14
CA GLY A 75 -0.20 10.91 -0.96
C GLY A 75 -1.61 11.36 -1.30
N ASN A 76 -1.77 12.28 -2.25
CA ASN A 76 -3.08 12.70 -2.75
C ASN A 76 -3.80 11.55 -3.46
N ALA A 77 -3.10 10.78 -4.30
CA ALA A 77 -3.67 9.61 -4.96
C ALA A 77 -4.08 8.53 -3.95
N VAL A 78 -3.26 8.27 -2.92
CA VAL A 78 -3.60 7.35 -1.82
C VAL A 78 -4.85 7.84 -1.07
N ARG A 79 -4.92 9.12 -0.70
CA ARG A 79 -6.09 9.73 -0.02
C ARG A 79 -7.35 9.58 -0.85
N PHE A 80 -7.26 9.86 -2.14
CA PHE A 80 -8.36 9.69 -3.09
C PHE A 80 -8.81 8.24 -3.17
N GLY A 81 -7.86 7.28 -3.29
CA GLY A 81 -8.16 5.85 -3.27
C GLY A 81 -8.82 5.39 -1.97
N ILE A 82 -8.40 5.91 -0.80
CA ILE A 82 -9.07 5.65 0.48
C ILE A 82 -10.53 6.11 0.45
N GLU A 83 -10.84 7.25 -0.15
CA GLU A 83 -12.22 7.74 -0.23
C GLU A 83 -13.10 6.93 -1.17
N LYS A 84 -12.55 6.42 -2.27
CA LYS A 84 -13.27 5.53 -3.19
C LYS A 84 -13.43 4.11 -2.63
N ASN A 85 -12.73 3.75 -1.55
CA ASN A 85 -12.77 2.41 -0.98
C ASN A 85 -14.14 2.05 -0.38
N LYS A 86 -14.68 0.91 -0.82
CA LYS A 86 -15.93 0.31 -0.30
C LYS A 86 -15.69 -0.93 0.55
N CYS A 87 -14.51 -1.55 0.45
CA CYS A 87 -14.15 -2.78 1.16
C CYS A 87 -13.87 -2.56 2.65
N ASP A 88 -13.90 -3.64 3.42
CA ASP A 88 -13.65 -3.66 4.87
C ASP A 88 -12.19 -3.31 5.20
N SER A 89 -11.28 -3.57 4.29
CA SER A 89 -9.85 -3.29 4.46
C SER A 89 -9.18 -2.80 3.19
N VAL A 90 -8.04 -2.16 3.36
CA VAL A 90 -7.22 -1.59 2.29
C VAL A 90 -5.80 -2.14 2.40
N VAL A 91 -5.21 -2.48 1.26
CA VAL A 91 -3.77 -2.73 1.10
C VAL A 91 -3.22 -1.68 0.14
N PHE A 92 -2.20 -0.95 0.53
CA PHE A 92 -1.45 -0.10 -0.39
C PHE A 92 -0.36 -0.93 -1.04
N PHE A 93 -0.29 -0.88 -2.36
CA PHE A 93 0.63 -1.66 -3.17
C PHE A 93 1.27 -0.77 -4.24
N MET A 94 2.55 -1.02 -4.57
CA MET A 94 3.25 -0.23 -5.58
C MET A 94 2.99 -0.78 -6.98
N GLY A 95 2.89 0.13 -7.97
CA GLY A 95 2.64 -0.23 -9.37
C GLY A 95 3.86 -0.70 -10.14
N ASP A 96 5.05 -0.62 -9.55
CA ASP A 96 6.36 -0.88 -10.17
C ASP A 96 6.85 -2.34 -10.00
N CYS A 97 5.98 -3.25 -9.60
CA CYS A 97 6.30 -4.66 -9.32
C CYS A 97 7.36 -4.87 -8.20
N SER A 98 7.66 -3.87 -7.39
CA SER A 98 8.65 -3.99 -6.31
C SER A 98 8.15 -4.78 -5.10
N ASP A 99 6.85 -4.79 -4.84
CA ASP A 99 6.23 -5.53 -3.75
C ASP A 99 5.80 -6.95 -4.19
N ASN A 100 5.91 -7.94 -3.31
CA ASN A 100 5.49 -9.31 -3.61
C ASN A 100 4.00 -9.52 -3.30
N PRO A 101 3.14 -9.84 -4.30
CA PRO A 101 1.71 -10.07 -4.08
C PRO A 101 1.38 -11.17 -3.06
N ARG A 102 2.26 -12.16 -2.87
CA ARG A 102 2.08 -13.25 -1.90
C ARG A 102 1.97 -12.76 -0.46
N ASP A 103 2.66 -11.67 -0.15
CA ASP A 103 2.65 -11.12 1.21
C ASP A 103 1.27 -10.58 1.60
N ILE A 104 0.41 -10.26 0.62
CA ILE A 104 -0.99 -9.84 0.86
C ILE A 104 -1.79 -10.94 1.58
N LYS A 105 -1.56 -12.22 1.28
CA LYS A 105 -2.22 -13.34 1.97
C LYS A 105 -1.92 -13.32 3.47
N ILE A 106 -0.65 -13.05 3.81
CA ILE A 106 -0.21 -12.94 5.20
C ILE A 106 -0.87 -11.72 5.88
N TYR A 107 -1.03 -10.61 5.17
CA TYR A 107 -1.72 -9.42 5.69
C TYR A 107 -3.17 -9.73 6.03
N VAL A 108 -3.87 -10.41 5.11
CA VAL A 108 -5.28 -10.82 5.29
C VAL A 108 -5.43 -11.74 6.50
N ASP A 109 -4.54 -12.72 6.67
CA ASP A 109 -4.57 -13.66 7.80
C ASP A 109 -4.42 -12.94 9.14
N TYR A 110 -3.53 -11.95 9.24
CA TYR A 110 -3.38 -11.17 10.47
C TYR A 110 -4.55 -10.20 10.73
N LEU A 111 -5.14 -9.60 9.69
CA LEU A 111 -6.35 -8.80 9.83
C LEU A 111 -7.52 -9.65 10.36
N ASP A 112 -7.65 -10.89 9.89
CA ASP A 112 -8.64 -11.86 10.38
C ASP A 112 -8.38 -12.32 11.83
N GLN A 113 -7.12 -12.35 12.26
CA GLN A 113 -6.73 -12.60 13.65
C GLN A 113 -7.00 -11.40 14.59
N GLY A 114 -7.59 -10.33 14.08
CA GLY A 114 -8.02 -9.18 14.87
C GLY A 114 -6.96 -8.09 15.04
N PHE A 115 -5.89 -8.09 14.23
CA PHE A 115 -5.04 -6.91 14.08
C PHE A 115 -5.79 -5.83 13.30
N ASP A 116 -5.49 -4.57 13.60
CA ASP A 116 -6.13 -3.43 12.99
C ASP A 116 -5.37 -2.93 11.76
N CYS A 117 -4.06 -3.10 11.76
CA CYS A 117 -3.19 -2.80 10.63
C CYS A 117 -1.95 -3.71 10.60
N ILE A 118 -1.42 -3.92 9.41
CA ILE A 118 -0.24 -4.74 9.16
C ILE A 118 0.78 -3.91 8.41
N PHE A 119 2.02 -3.95 8.86
CA PHE A 119 3.12 -3.17 8.29
C PHE A 119 4.20 -4.09 7.74
N GLY A 120 4.51 -3.96 6.48
CA GLY A 120 5.67 -4.63 5.89
C GLY A 120 6.97 -4.00 6.34
N SER A 121 7.98 -4.81 6.60
CA SER A 121 9.33 -4.34 6.85
C SER A 121 10.34 -5.08 5.99
N ARG A 122 11.20 -4.33 5.34
CA ARG A 122 12.35 -4.79 4.57
C ARG A 122 13.56 -5.11 5.45
N PHE A 123 13.50 -4.80 6.74
CA PHE A 123 14.67 -4.75 7.63
C PHE A 123 14.49 -5.55 8.94
N ILE A 124 13.68 -6.61 8.90
CA ILE A 124 13.56 -7.59 9.98
C ILE A 124 14.02 -8.98 9.50
N LYS A 125 14.19 -9.91 10.43
CA LYS A 125 14.57 -11.30 10.09
C LYS A 125 13.60 -11.90 9.08
N ASN A 126 14.12 -12.57 8.06
CA ASN A 126 13.40 -13.20 6.94
C ASN A 126 12.89 -12.21 5.85
N SER A 127 13.16 -10.93 5.95
CA SER A 127 12.94 -10.01 4.83
C SER A 127 13.96 -10.27 3.72
N LYS A 128 13.53 -10.02 2.48
CA LYS A 128 14.42 -10.09 1.30
C LYS A 128 14.39 -8.73 0.60
N VAL A 129 15.57 -8.19 0.34
CA VAL A 129 15.72 -6.92 -0.39
C VAL A 129 16.73 -7.15 -1.50
N VAL A 130 16.33 -6.85 -2.73
CA VAL A 130 17.17 -7.05 -3.92
C VAL A 130 17.43 -5.67 -4.55
N ASP A 131 18.68 -5.44 -4.95
CA ASP A 131 19.10 -4.27 -5.73
C ASP A 131 18.78 -2.89 -5.12
N TYR A 132 18.76 -2.79 -3.77
CA TYR A 132 18.52 -1.51 -3.09
C TYR A 132 19.72 -0.59 -3.22
N PRO A 133 19.59 0.63 -3.82
CA PRO A 133 20.72 1.54 -3.97
C PRO A 133 21.34 1.90 -2.61
N PHE A 134 22.66 1.71 -2.45
CA PHE A 134 23.35 1.81 -1.17
C PHE A 134 23.15 3.16 -0.46
N LEU A 135 23.24 4.27 -1.17
CA LEU A 135 23.03 5.60 -0.59
C LEU A 135 21.59 5.78 -0.09
N LYS A 136 20.61 5.33 -0.90
CA LYS A 136 19.18 5.35 -0.53
C LYS A 136 18.93 4.49 0.70
N LEU A 137 19.61 3.33 0.82
CA LEU A 137 19.51 2.47 1.98
C LEU A 137 20.00 3.18 3.26
N ILE A 138 21.18 3.81 3.23
CA ILE A 138 21.73 4.53 4.39
C ILE A 138 20.77 5.63 4.83
N LEU A 139 20.33 6.49 3.91
CA LEU A 139 19.40 7.58 4.22
C LEU A 139 18.09 7.07 4.79
N ASN A 140 17.55 6.00 4.19
CA ASN A 140 16.33 5.36 4.68
C ASN A 140 16.51 4.83 6.11
N ARG A 141 17.65 4.17 6.41
CA ARG A 141 17.94 3.64 7.76
C ARG A 141 18.09 4.75 8.79
N ILE A 142 18.76 5.83 8.44
CA ILE A 142 18.92 7.01 9.33
C ILE A 142 17.53 7.59 9.64
N ALA A 143 16.72 7.87 8.61
CA ALA A 143 15.37 8.42 8.78
C ALA A 143 14.48 7.51 9.65
N ASN A 144 14.43 6.23 9.35
CA ASN A 144 13.61 5.28 10.11
C ASN A 144 14.08 5.11 11.56
N ASN A 145 15.40 5.11 11.81
CA ASN A 145 15.93 5.05 13.18
C ASN A 145 15.62 6.33 13.97
N PHE A 146 15.70 7.50 13.33
CA PHE A 146 15.29 8.76 13.94
C PHE A 146 13.80 8.75 14.33
N ILE A 147 12.92 8.33 13.41
CA ILE A 147 11.49 8.19 13.67
C ILE A 147 11.24 7.19 14.81
N ARG A 148 11.93 6.05 14.82
CA ARG A 148 11.82 5.06 15.92
C ARG A 148 12.13 5.65 17.28
N LEU A 149 13.20 6.42 17.36
CA LEU A 149 13.61 7.09 18.60
C LEU A 149 12.57 8.12 19.04
N LEU A 150 12.13 8.97 18.11
CA LEU A 150 11.19 10.06 18.38
C LEU A 150 9.81 9.54 18.85
N PHE A 151 9.32 8.47 18.24
CA PHE A 151 7.98 7.90 18.54
C PHE A 151 8.04 6.67 19.45
N LEU A 152 9.20 6.29 19.97
CA LEU A 152 9.42 5.13 20.84
C LEU A 152 8.80 3.84 20.29
N THR A 153 8.81 3.68 18.95
CA THR A 153 8.21 2.53 18.26
C THR A 153 9.23 1.45 17.95
N LYS A 154 8.76 0.19 17.93
CA LYS A 154 9.57 -0.95 17.47
C LYS A 154 9.55 -1.12 15.94
N TYR A 155 8.64 -0.46 15.23
CA TYR A 155 8.57 -0.53 13.77
C TYR A 155 9.73 0.22 13.14
N ASN A 156 10.50 -0.47 12.30
CA ASN A 156 11.79 0.01 11.79
C ASN A 156 11.81 0.38 10.29
N ASP A 157 10.64 0.36 9.64
CA ASP A 157 10.48 0.68 8.21
C ASP A 157 9.21 1.51 7.96
N VAL A 158 9.06 2.58 8.73
CA VAL A 158 7.85 3.43 8.75
C VAL A 158 7.57 4.05 7.39
N THR A 159 8.62 4.30 6.60
CA THR A 159 8.53 4.90 5.26
C THR A 159 8.12 3.94 4.16
N ASN A 160 8.06 2.62 4.44
CA ASN A 160 7.59 1.63 3.47
C ASN A 160 6.12 1.87 3.12
N ALA A 161 5.76 1.72 1.83
CA ALA A 161 4.39 1.88 1.33
C ALA A 161 3.52 0.65 1.60
N PHE A 162 4.08 -0.56 1.49
CA PHE A 162 3.33 -1.81 1.55
C PHE A 162 2.78 -2.07 2.96
N LYS A 163 1.53 -1.71 3.14
CA LYS A 163 0.81 -1.78 4.42
C LYS A 163 -0.67 -2.10 4.19
N ALA A 164 -1.29 -2.73 5.20
CA ALA A 164 -2.73 -2.97 5.22
C ALA A 164 -3.38 -2.31 6.44
N TYR A 165 -4.62 -1.87 6.26
CA TYR A 165 -5.42 -1.22 7.29
C TYR A 165 -6.88 -1.64 7.18
N LYS A 166 -7.56 -1.81 8.31
CA LYS A 166 -9.03 -1.83 8.31
C LYS A 166 -9.57 -0.45 7.90
N LYS A 167 -10.65 -0.42 7.15
CA LYS A 167 -11.29 0.81 6.67
C LYS A 167 -11.61 1.79 7.80
N GLU A 168 -12.11 1.30 8.92
CA GLU A 168 -12.47 2.12 10.08
C GLU A 168 -11.32 2.98 10.60
N LEU A 169 -10.08 2.44 10.60
CA LEU A 169 -8.91 3.20 11.01
C LEU A 169 -8.67 4.38 10.09
N LEU A 170 -8.73 4.15 8.78
CA LEU A 170 -8.48 5.19 7.78
C LEU A 170 -9.51 6.33 7.87
N ILE A 171 -10.76 5.99 8.22
CA ILE A 171 -11.80 7.00 8.50
C ILE A 171 -11.43 7.81 9.75
N ASN A 172 -11.00 7.13 10.82
CA ASN A 172 -10.63 7.77 12.08
C ASN A 172 -9.33 8.59 11.98
N PHE A 173 -8.47 8.34 10.98
CA PHE A 173 -7.21 9.08 10.79
C PHE A 173 -7.39 10.46 10.19
N LYS A 174 -8.58 10.80 9.76
CA LYS A 174 -8.86 12.14 9.19
C LYS A 174 -8.61 13.25 10.23
N PRO A 175 -8.10 14.42 9.84
CA PRO A 175 -7.60 14.71 8.49
C PRO A 175 -6.27 13.99 8.20
N ILE A 176 -6.12 13.47 6.97
CA ILE A 176 -4.85 12.97 6.44
C ILE A 176 -4.23 14.12 5.65
N LEU A 177 -3.04 14.55 6.02
CA LEU A 177 -2.46 15.82 5.56
C LEU A 177 -1.38 15.65 4.48
N SER A 178 -0.71 14.48 4.46
CA SER A 178 0.43 14.24 3.57
C SER A 178 0.00 14.13 2.10
N GLU A 179 0.62 14.92 1.25
CA GLU A 179 0.37 14.95 -0.20
C GLU A 179 1.33 14.05 -0.99
N HIS A 180 2.45 13.65 -0.40
CA HIS A 180 3.52 12.87 -1.02
C HIS A 180 3.80 11.57 -0.26
N PHE A 181 4.96 10.94 -0.48
CA PHE A 181 5.36 9.65 0.11
C PHE A 181 5.38 9.62 1.65
N ASN A 182 5.43 10.77 2.30
CA ASN A 182 5.32 10.90 3.75
C ASN A 182 3.97 10.42 4.32
N ILE A 183 2.93 10.23 3.49
CA ILE A 183 1.66 9.61 3.90
C ILE A 183 1.88 8.21 4.49
N ASN A 184 2.87 7.46 4.00
CA ASN A 184 3.19 6.13 4.50
C ASN A 184 3.65 6.17 5.97
N ALA A 185 4.38 7.22 6.34
CA ALA A 185 4.76 7.45 7.73
C ALA A 185 3.59 8.01 8.55
N GLU A 186 2.84 8.97 8.00
CA GLU A 186 1.69 9.57 8.68
C GLU A 186 0.68 8.52 9.14
N LEU A 187 0.25 7.64 8.24
CA LEU A 187 -0.76 6.61 8.57
C LEU A 187 -0.24 5.61 9.59
N ALA A 188 1.01 5.14 9.45
CA ALA A 188 1.61 4.21 10.41
C ALA A 188 1.77 4.85 11.79
N LEU A 189 2.26 6.09 11.86
CA LEU A 189 2.45 6.80 13.13
C LEU A 189 1.12 7.15 13.80
N LYS A 190 0.07 7.49 13.04
CA LYS A 190 -1.30 7.66 13.57
C LYS A 190 -1.82 6.36 14.20
N ALA A 191 -1.58 5.21 13.56
CA ALA A 191 -1.97 3.93 14.11
C ALA A 191 -1.23 3.63 15.43
N ILE A 192 0.10 3.80 15.43
CA ILE A 192 0.95 3.51 16.58
C ILE A 192 0.62 4.44 17.75
N SER A 193 0.57 5.75 17.52
CA SER A 193 0.35 6.77 18.56
C SER A 193 -1.05 6.70 19.19
N ARG A 194 -2.03 6.18 18.45
CA ARG A 194 -3.40 5.97 18.95
C ARG A 194 -3.63 4.58 19.56
N GLY A 195 -2.59 3.75 19.68
CA GLY A 195 -2.65 2.45 20.34
C GLY A 195 -3.39 1.36 19.57
N TYR A 196 -3.55 1.48 18.26
CA TYR A 196 -4.14 0.43 17.45
C TYR A 196 -3.25 -0.82 17.41
N LYS A 197 -3.87 -2.00 17.35
CA LYS A 197 -3.18 -3.29 17.33
C LYS A 197 -2.57 -3.53 15.96
N TYR A 198 -1.25 -3.42 15.86
CA TYR A 198 -0.53 -3.63 14.60
C TYR A 198 0.40 -4.85 14.65
N LYS A 199 0.71 -5.40 13.49
CA LYS A 199 1.73 -6.43 13.31
C LYS A 199 2.74 -5.98 12.27
N VAL A 200 4.02 -6.21 12.53
CA VAL A 200 5.09 -6.03 11.55
C VAL A 200 5.47 -7.40 11.00
N ILE A 201 5.51 -7.52 9.69
CA ILE A 201 5.90 -8.76 9.01
C ILE A 201 7.08 -8.53 8.06
N PRO A 202 7.92 -9.54 7.83
CA PRO A 202 8.95 -9.47 6.80
C PRO A 202 8.29 -9.47 5.43
N ILE A 203 8.82 -8.66 4.52
CA ILE A 203 8.40 -8.61 3.12
C ILE A 203 9.57 -8.85 2.19
N SER A 204 9.24 -9.26 0.96
CA SER A 204 10.18 -9.32 -0.17
C SER A 204 9.98 -8.07 -1.03
N TRP A 205 11.08 -7.39 -1.35
CA TRP A 205 11.08 -6.13 -2.10
C TRP A 205 12.25 -6.10 -3.10
#